data_527510b089b9ff834aef544954ba5e93
#
_entry.id   527510b089b9ff834aef544954ba5e93
#
_cell.length_a   1.000
_cell.length_b   1.000
_cell.length_c   1.000
_cell.angle_alpha   90.00
_cell.angle_beta   90.00
_cell.angle_gamma   90.00
#
_symmetry.space_group_name_H-M   'P 1'
#
loop_
_entity.id
_entity.type
_entity.pdbx_description
1 polymer ?
#
loop_
_entity_poly.entity_id
_entity_poly.type
_entity_poly.pdbx_seq_one_letter_code
_entity_poly.pdbx_strand_id
1 'polypeptide(L)'
;MKPKESVTRISLSLPPELLERFDDIATKSGFADRSKAVQATIRNFISDEKHSLTPNQRVTAVIIIVYNHEARGIDGTLNDIEHEIADKITSSSHVHLGITHCLKIIVIKGNVSEVTTFEKAVRKLNGVMQLKAIFVKTEMDSS
;
A
#
# COMPACT_ATOMS: atom_id res chain seq x y z
N MET A 1 7.84 33.19 -16.28
CA MET A 1 7.29 33.29 -14.92
C MET A 1 6.33 32.15 -14.69
N LYS A 2 6.67 31.23 -13.81
CA LYS A 2 5.70 30.21 -13.40
C LYS A 2 4.60 30.91 -12.61
N PRO A 3 3.30 30.63 -12.86
CA PRO A 3 2.23 31.21 -12.06
C PRO A 3 2.44 30.80 -10.61
N LYS A 4 2.31 31.75 -9.69
CA LYS A 4 2.33 31.49 -8.25
C LYS A 4 1.19 30.51 -7.97
N GLU A 5 1.52 29.30 -7.51
CA GLU A 5 0.50 28.36 -7.09
C GLU A 5 -0.32 29.00 -5.99
N SER A 6 -1.63 29.13 -6.21
CA SER A 6 -2.54 29.58 -5.19
C SER A 6 -2.66 28.51 -4.11
N VAL A 7 -2.61 28.90 -2.85
CA VAL A 7 -2.80 27.99 -1.73
C VAL A 7 -4.13 28.23 -1.05
N THR A 8 -4.81 27.15 -0.67
CA THR A 8 -6.02 27.19 0.14
C THR A 8 -5.67 26.78 1.57
N ARG A 9 -6.09 27.56 2.53
CA ARG A 9 -5.90 27.19 3.95
C ARG A 9 -7.02 26.28 4.41
N ILE A 10 -6.64 25.24 5.14
CA ILE A 10 -7.59 24.32 5.77
C ILE A 10 -7.31 24.23 7.26
N SER A 11 -8.32 23.83 8.01
CA SER A 11 -8.19 23.54 9.44
C SER A 11 -8.47 22.06 9.68
N LEU A 12 -7.67 21.42 10.52
CA LEU A 12 -7.81 20.02 10.88
C LEU A 12 -7.88 19.88 12.41
N SER A 13 -8.79 19.05 12.88
CA SER A 13 -8.84 18.65 14.27
C SER A 13 -8.17 17.28 14.41
N LEU A 14 -7.13 17.19 15.22
CA LEU A 14 -6.36 16.00 15.44
C LEU A 14 -6.25 15.68 16.93
N PRO A 15 -6.25 14.39 17.31
CA PRO A 15 -5.86 14.02 18.66
C PRO A 15 -4.46 14.56 18.99
N PRO A 16 -4.23 15.10 20.19
CA PRO A 16 -2.94 15.70 20.54
C PRO A 16 -1.75 14.76 20.35
N GLU A 17 -1.89 13.50 20.74
CA GLU A 17 -0.84 12.49 20.59
C GLU A 17 -0.47 12.21 19.13
N LEU A 18 -1.47 12.21 18.26
CA LEU A 18 -1.24 12.00 16.83
C LEU A 18 -0.46 13.15 16.23
N LEU A 19 -0.81 14.39 16.58
CA LEU A 19 -0.11 15.59 16.11
C LEU A 19 1.33 15.61 16.61
N GLU A 20 1.56 15.32 17.89
CA GLU A 20 2.90 15.27 18.47
C GLU A 20 3.80 14.25 17.75
N ARG A 21 3.29 13.04 17.52
CA ARG A 21 4.01 12.01 16.78
C ARG A 21 4.29 12.43 15.35
N PHE A 22 3.32 13.06 14.70
CA PHE A 22 3.50 13.58 13.35
C PHE A 22 4.61 14.63 13.29
N ASP A 23 4.57 15.62 14.18
CA ASP A 23 5.58 16.70 14.23
C ASP A 23 6.98 16.14 14.49
N ASP A 24 7.13 15.18 15.38
CA ASP A 24 8.40 14.54 15.70
C ASP A 24 8.97 13.82 14.48
N ILE A 25 8.17 13.01 13.81
CA ILE A 25 8.58 12.26 12.62
C ILE A 25 8.89 13.24 11.47
N ALA A 26 8.07 14.25 11.27
CA ALA A 26 8.28 15.24 10.21
C ALA A 26 9.61 15.98 10.38
N THR A 27 9.92 16.39 11.60
CA THR A 27 11.20 17.04 11.92
C THR A 27 12.38 16.11 11.67
N LYS A 28 12.31 14.87 12.12
CA LYS A 28 13.34 13.86 11.91
C LYS A 28 13.53 13.51 10.43
N SER A 29 12.47 13.63 9.64
CA SER A 29 12.50 13.39 8.19
C SER A 29 13.02 14.58 7.38
N GLY A 30 13.35 15.69 8.03
CA GLY A 30 13.96 16.84 7.37
C GLY A 30 12.99 17.86 6.79
N PHE A 31 11.69 17.78 7.14
CA PHE A 31 10.73 18.80 6.68
C PHE A 31 10.96 20.13 7.42
N ALA A 32 10.94 21.22 6.65
CA ALA A 32 11.19 22.56 7.19
C ALA A 32 10.07 23.03 8.12
N ASP A 33 8.84 22.66 7.81
CA ASP A 33 7.66 23.05 8.59
C ASP A 33 6.54 22.01 8.46
N ARG A 34 5.54 22.15 9.33
CA ARG A 34 4.38 21.26 9.36
C ARG A 34 3.60 21.28 8.05
N SER A 35 3.44 22.45 7.45
CA SER A 35 2.69 22.58 6.20
C SER A 35 3.29 21.75 5.07
N LYS A 36 4.61 21.77 4.92
CA LYS A 36 5.30 20.94 3.91
C LYS A 36 5.17 19.45 4.18
N ALA A 37 5.27 19.04 5.44
CA ALA A 37 5.10 17.65 5.84
C ALA A 37 3.67 17.17 5.55
N VAL A 38 2.66 17.97 5.86
CA VAL A 38 1.26 17.64 5.56
C VAL A 38 1.04 17.56 4.05
N GLN A 39 1.57 18.49 3.27
CA GLN A 39 1.46 18.45 1.81
C GLN A 39 2.08 17.17 1.23
N ALA A 40 3.27 16.79 1.71
CA ALA A 40 3.92 15.54 1.28
C ALA A 40 3.07 14.31 1.64
N THR A 41 2.49 14.30 2.84
CA THR A 41 1.61 13.22 3.29
C THR A 41 0.36 13.12 2.40
N ILE A 42 -0.25 14.24 2.07
CA ILE A 42 -1.43 14.29 1.19
C ILE A 42 -1.06 13.81 -0.22
N ARG A 43 0.07 14.24 -0.78
CA ARG A 43 0.53 13.77 -2.09
C ARG A 43 0.76 12.27 -2.09
N ASN A 44 1.41 11.76 -1.05
CA ASN A 44 1.64 10.32 -0.91
C ASN A 44 0.32 9.55 -0.80
N PHE A 45 -0.61 10.05 0.01
CA PHE A 45 -1.94 9.44 0.15
C PHE A 45 -2.65 9.37 -1.20
N ILE A 46 -2.65 10.45 -1.96
CA ILE A 46 -3.29 10.49 -3.29
C ILE A 46 -2.60 9.56 -4.27
N SER A 47 -1.26 9.50 -4.28
CA SER A 47 -0.52 8.63 -5.19
C SER A 47 -0.65 7.15 -4.84
N ASP A 48 -0.80 6.82 -3.55
CA ASP A 48 -1.01 5.46 -3.08
C ASP A 48 -2.48 5.02 -3.22
N GLU A 49 -3.38 5.97 -3.40
CA GLU A 49 -4.81 5.70 -3.50
C GLU A 49 -5.19 5.12 -4.86
N LYS A 50 -5.92 4.04 -4.82
CA LYS A 50 -6.44 3.33 -6.00
C LYS A 50 -7.48 4.14 -6.78
N HIS A 51 -7.98 5.22 -6.18
CA HIS A 51 -9.08 6.01 -6.75
C HIS A 51 -8.71 6.75 -8.03
N SER A 52 -7.41 7.01 -8.24
CA SER A 52 -6.92 7.61 -9.48
C SER A 52 -6.75 6.59 -10.61
N LEU A 53 -6.92 5.31 -10.32
CA LEU A 53 -6.75 4.21 -11.26
C LEU A 53 -8.10 3.68 -11.70
N THR A 54 -8.25 3.41 -12.99
CA THR A 54 -9.45 2.76 -13.50
C THR A 54 -9.38 1.24 -13.32
N PRO A 55 -10.52 0.53 -13.13
CA PRO A 55 -10.51 -0.92 -12.90
C PRO A 55 -9.80 -1.74 -13.97
N ASN A 56 -9.86 -1.30 -15.22
CA ASN A 56 -9.27 -2.01 -16.36
C ASN A 56 -7.83 -1.58 -16.66
N GLN A 57 -7.31 -0.61 -15.93
CA GLN A 57 -5.95 -0.14 -16.14
C GLN A 57 -4.95 -1.22 -15.78
N ARG A 58 -4.00 -1.47 -16.66
CA ARG A 58 -2.94 -2.45 -16.39
C ARG A 58 -1.91 -1.86 -15.45
N VAL A 59 -1.55 -2.64 -14.46
CA VAL A 59 -0.59 -2.24 -13.42
C VAL A 59 0.32 -3.41 -13.08
N THR A 60 1.46 -3.09 -12.52
CA THR A 60 2.23 -4.01 -11.70
C THR A 60 2.02 -3.62 -10.25
N ALA A 61 1.56 -4.53 -9.43
CA ALA A 61 1.37 -4.27 -8.00
C ALA A 61 2.35 -5.08 -7.18
N VAL A 62 2.89 -4.47 -6.15
CA VAL A 62 3.67 -5.15 -5.11
C VAL A 62 2.82 -5.20 -3.86
N ILE A 63 2.53 -6.41 -3.39
CA ILE A 63 1.71 -6.62 -2.21
C ILE A 63 2.58 -7.20 -1.10
N ILE A 64 2.56 -6.55 0.05
CA ILE A 64 3.25 -6.98 1.25
C ILE A 64 2.21 -7.42 2.27
N ILE A 65 2.34 -8.66 2.72
CA ILE A 65 1.43 -9.27 3.69
C ILE A 65 2.24 -9.73 4.90
N VAL A 66 1.90 -9.22 6.08
CA VAL A 66 2.43 -9.72 7.35
C VAL A 66 1.31 -10.48 8.05
N TYR A 67 1.58 -11.71 8.41
CA TYR A 67 0.57 -12.57 9.01
C TYR A 67 1.17 -13.48 10.09
N ASN A 68 0.31 -13.93 10.99
CA ASN A 68 0.64 -14.94 11.98
C ASN A 68 0.42 -16.33 11.37
N HIS A 69 1.51 -17.06 11.10
CA HIS A 69 1.41 -18.38 10.47
C HIS A 69 0.78 -19.44 11.37
N GLU A 70 0.67 -19.16 12.66
CA GLU A 70 -0.01 -20.06 13.61
C GLU A 70 -1.55 -19.93 13.53
N ALA A 71 -2.05 -18.88 12.89
CA ALA A 71 -3.49 -18.75 12.68
C ALA A 71 -3.98 -19.93 11.84
N ARG A 72 -5.05 -20.56 12.30
CA ARG A 72 -5.55 -21.81 11.73
C ARG A 72 -5.88 -21.69 10.24
N GLY A 73 -5.19 -22.48 9.42
CA GLY A 73 -5.44 -22.61 8.00
C GLY A 73 -4.96 -21.45 7.13
N ILE A 74 -4.26 -20.46 7.70
CA ILE A 74 -3.88 -19.26 6.95
C ILE A 74 -2.93 -19.56 5.78
N ASP A 75 -1.94 -20.42 5.99
CA ASP A 75 -0.98 -20.77 4.93
C ASP A 75 -1.68 -21.45 3.75
N GLY A 76 -2.56 -22.41 4.02
CA GLY A 76 -3.33 -23.09 2.99
C GLY A 76 -4.26 -22.15 2.24
N THR A 77 -4.96 -21.27 2.96
CA THR A 77 -5.89 -20.32 2.35
C THR A 77 -5.15 -19.28 1.50
N LEU A 78 -4.00 -18.77 1.98
CA LEU A 78 -3.16 -17.87 1.17
C LEU A 78 -2.70 -18.54 -0.11
N ASN A 79 -2.24 -19.79 -0.03
CA ASN A 79 -1.87 -20.56 -1.22
C ASN A 79 -3.03 -20.72 -2.21
N ASP A 80 -4.22 -21.00 -1.72
CA ASP A 80 -5.41 -21.14 -2.57
C ASP A 80 -5.74 -19.81 -3.28
N ILE A 81 -5.66 -18.69 -2.57
CA ILE A 81 -5.89 -17.36 -3.15
C ILE A 81 -4.83 -17.04 -4.22
N GLU A 82 -3.56 -17.35 -3.96
CA GLU A 82 -2.50 -17.17 -4.94
C GLU A 82 -2.71 -18.06 -6.18
N HIS A 83 -3.17 -19.28 -5.99
CA HIS A 83 -3.45 -20.21 -7.09
C HIS A 83 -4.53 -19.71 -8.05
N GLU A 84 -5.52 -18.99 -7.54
CA GLU A 84 -6.61 -18.44 -8.37
C GLU A 84 -6.12 -17.44 -9.41
N ILE A 85 -5.00 -16.76 -9.12
CA ILE A 85 -4.39 -15.78 -10.02
C ILE A 85 -2.94 -16.11 -10.37
N ALA A 86 -2.59 -17.39 -10.33
CA ALA A 86 -1.20 -17.84 -10.55
C ALA A 86 -0.60 -17.33 -11.86
N ASP A 87 -1.40 -17.24 -12.92
CA ASP A 87 -0.99 -16.70 -14.22
C ASP A 87 -0.61 -15.21 -14.19
N LYS A 88 -1.03 -14.47 -13.18
CA LYS A 88 -0.74 -13.04 -13.01
C LYS A 88 0.35 -12.78 -12.00
N ILE A 89 0.70 -13.76 -11.17
CA ILE A 89 1.80 -13.63 -10.20
C ILE A 89 3.13 -13.79 -10.91
N THR A 90 3.94 -12.73 -10.87
CA THR A 90 5.28 -12.73 -11.46
C THR A 90 6.32 -13.27 -10.50
N SER A 91 6.19 -12.94 -9.22
CA SER A 91 7.06 -13.47 -8.18
C SER A 91 6.33 -13.52 -6.84
N SER A 92 6.73 -14.43 -5.99
CA SER A 92 6.25 -14.56 -4.63
C SER A 92 7.41 -14.97 -3.73
N SER A 93 7.63 -14.23 -2.66
CA SER A 93 8.67 -14.50 -1.68
C SER A 93 8.05 -14.65 -0.30
N HIS A 94 8.59 -15.58 0.48
CA HIS A 94 8.16 -15.86 1.83
C HIS A 94 9.35 -15.69 2.78
N VAL A 95 9.20 -14.84 3.77
CA VAL A 95 10.25 -14.53 4.75
C VAL A 95 9.70 -14.75 6.16
N HIS A 96 10.46 -15.46 6.98
CA HIS A 96 10.13 -15.60 8.40
C HIS A 96 10.60 -14.36 9.16
N LEU A 97 9.68 -13.73 9.92
CA LEU A 97 9.96 -12.55 10.74
C LEU A 97 10.16 -12.90 12.22
N GLY A 98 10.31 -14.14 12.52
CA GLY A 98 10.42 -14.66 13.88
C GLY A 98 9.70 -16.00 14.01
N ILE A 99 9.32 -16.36 15.22
CA ILE A 99 8.73 -17.67 15.49
C ILE A 99 7.31 -17.79 14.92
N THR A 100 6.53 -16.71 15.00
CA THR A 100 5.09 -16.75 14.71
C THR A 100 4.68 -15.93 13.49
N HIS A 101 5.52 -14.99 13.05
CA HIS A 101 5.16 -14.05 12.00
C HIS A 101 5.89 -14.33 10.71
N CYS A 102 5.18 -14.21 9.62
CA CYS A 102 5.71 -14.34 8.27
C CYS A 102 5.39 -13.11 7.43
N LEU A 103 6.28 -12.85 6.50
CA LEU A 103 6.12 -11.81 5.49
C LEU A 103 6.03 -12.47 4.12
N LYS A 104 5.01 -12.14 3.35
CA LYS A 104 4.94 -12.45 1.93
C LYS A 104 5.09 -11.18 1.11
N ILE A 105 5.86 -11.29 0.03
CA ILE A 105 6.01 -10.22 -0.97
C ILE A 105 5.59 -10.82 -2.29
N ILE A 106 4.51 -10.30 -2.87
CA ILE A 106 3.91 -10.83 -4.09
C ILE A 106 3.89 -9.72 -5.14
N VAL A 107 4.40 -10.02 -6.33
CA VAL A 107 4.33 -9.12 -7.48
C VAL A 107 3.29 -9.64 -8.46
N ILE A 108 2.28 -8.82 -8.75
CA ILE A 108 1.17 -9.14 -9.61
C ILE A 108 1.18 -8.20 -10.82
N LYS A 109 1.11 -8.77 -12.01
CA LYS A 109 0.85 -8.03 -13.27
C LYS A 109 -0.54 -8.34 -13.74
N GLY A 110 -1.38 -7.32 -13.77
CA GLY A 110 -2.77 -7.48 -14.16
C GLY A 110 -3.47 -6.14 -14.23
N ASN A 111 -4.79 -6.16 -14.22
CA ASN A 111 -5.53 -4.92 -14.09
C ASN A 111 -5.83 -4.60 -12.61
N VAL A 112 -6.19 -3.35 -12.35
CA VAL A 112 -6.47 -2.86 -10.99
C VAL A 112 -7.56 -3.70 -10.31
N SER A 113 -8.59 -4.08 -11.05
CA SER A 113 -9.70 -4.89 -10.55
C SER A 113 -9.22 -6.24 -10.01
N GLU A 114 -8.33 -6.91 -10.72
CA GLU A 114 -7.77 -8.20 -10.32
C GLU A 114 -6.94 -8.10 -9.04
N VAL A 115 -6.09 -7.09 -8.97
CA VAL A 115 -5.27 -6.82 -7.77
C VAL A 115 -6.16 -6.48 -6.57
N THR A 116 -7.17 -5.65 -6.77
CA THR A 116 -8.10 -5.26 -5.70
C THR A 116 -8.89 -6.45 -5.18
N THR A 117 -9.32 -7.35 -6.06
CA THR A 117 -10.00 -8.59 -5.67
C THR A 117 -9.09 -9.46 -4.80
N PHE A 118 -7.83 -9.61 -5.19
CA PHE A 118 -6.83 -10.32 -4.40
C PHE A 118 -6.63 -9.71 -3.02
N GLU A 119 -6.46 -8.40 -2.94
CA GLU A 119 -6.29 -7.70 -1.67
C GLU A 119 -7.49 -7.91 -0.73
N LYS A 120 -8.70 -7.78 -1.26
CA LYS A 120 -9.92 -7.96 -0.47
C LYS A 120 -10.03 -9.37 0.08
N ALA A 121 -9.67 -10.36 -0.71
CA ALA A 121 -9.68 -11.76 -0.28
C ALA A 121 -8.68 -11.98 0.87
N VAL A 122 -7.48 -11.41 0.77
CA VAL A 122 -6.45 -11.54 1.82
C VAL A 122 -6.83 -10.79 3.09
N ARG A 123 -7.40 -9.57 2.97
CA ARG A 123 -7.80 -8.78 4.14
C ARG A 123 -8.85 -9.46 5.03
N LYS A 124 -9.65 -10.34 4.46
CA LYS A 124 -10.70 -11.07 5.20
C LYS A 124 -10.14 -12.20 6.06
N LEU A 125 -8.90 -12.59 5.87
CA LEU A 125 -8.31 -13.73 6.57
C LEU A 125 -7.97 -13.37 8.01
N ASN A 126 -8.36 -14.26 8.93
CA ASN A 126 -7.90 -14.17 10.31
C ASN A 126 -6.40 -14.46 10.36
N GLY A 127 -5.66 -13.63 11.07
CA GLY A 127 -4.22 -13.77 11.20
C GLY A 127 -3.42 -12.82 10.29
N VAL A 128 -4.05 -12.15 9.33
CA VAL A 128 -3.41 -11.08 8.57
C VAL A 128 -3.31 -9.85 9.48
N MET A 129 -2.09 -9.42 9.73
CA MET A 129 -1.80 -8.30 10.63
C MET A 129 -1.59 -7.00 9.88
N GLN A 130 -1.01 -7.09 8.69
CA GLN A 130 -0.73 -5.95 7.85
C GLN A 130 -0.79 -6.35 6.39
N LEU A 131 -1.41 -5.52 5.58
CA LEU A 131 -1.38 -5.63 4.13
C LEU A 131 -1.14 -4.26 3.54
N LYS A 132 -0.16 -4.17 2.66
CA LYS A 132 0.12 -2.95 1.92
C LYS A 132 0.31 -3.29 0.45
N ALA A 133 -0.36 -2.55 -0.41
CA ALA A 133 -0.23 -2.68 -1.85
C ALA A 133 0.32 -1.38 -2.44
N ILE A 134 1.28 -1.53 -3.32
CA ILE A 134 1.85 -0.42 -4.11
C ILE A 134 1.55 -0.70 -5.56
N PHE A 135 0.89 0.23 -6.21
CA PHE A 135 0.54 0.14 -7.63
C PHE A 135 1.54 0.92 -8.45
N VAL A 136 2.18 0.24 -9.40
CA VAL A 136 3.10 0.85 -10.36
C VAL A 136 2.45 0.78 -11.73
N LYS A 137 2.31 1.93 -12.38
CA LYS A 137 1.82 1.97 -13.76
C LYS A 137 2.85 1.30 -14.67
N THR A 138 2.42 0.30 -15.41
CA THR A 138 3.30 -0.42 -16.35
C THR A 138 3.38 0.24 -17.70
N GLU A 139 2.62 1.30 -17.93
CA GLU A 139 2.78 2.09 -19.14
C GLU A 139 4.02 2.97 -18.99
N MET A 140 5.13 2.40 -19.25
CA MET A 140 6.20 3.09 -19.95
C MET A 140 5.65 3.25 -21.37
N ASP A 141 5.04 4.39 -21.62
CA ASP A 141 4.67 4.75 -22.99
C ASP A 141 5.90 4.56 -23.86
N SER A 142 5.92 3.49 -24.59
CA SER A 142 6.74 3.43 -25.77
C SER A 142 6.13 4.43 -26.74
N SER A 143 6.64 5.64 -26.69
CA SER A 143 6.42 6.63 -27.74
C SER A 143 6.82 6.03 -29.09
#